data_e2c44c339bedc6794e291290fa287b1d
#
_entry.id   e2c44c339bedc6794e291290fa287b1d
#
_cell.length_a   1.000
_cell.length_b   1.000
_cell.length_c   1.000
_cell.angle_alpha   90.00
_cell.angle_beta   90.00
_cell.angle_gamma   90.00
#
_symmetry.space_group_name_H-M   'P 1'
#
loop_
_entity.id
_entity.type
_entity.pdbx_description
1 polymer ?
#
loop_
_entity_poly.entity_id
_entity_poly.type
_entity_poly.pdbx_seq_one_letter_code
_entity_poly.pdbx_strand_id
1 'polypeptide(L)'
;MDKTDRSNGRTARQVSRRDVLRCAATAGPALIGTGGLGSCVRAGERAETGAKNGRLNQSIVHWCFAKYWDVEKTCQIAKQLGCKSVELVEPKYWPMLKRHGLVCAIAGSHWFDKGMNNPKYHEMCLAKLREAIDACADFGFPNVITFTGLAEDIPADEGAKNCVAGYKKIVGYAEKMKVNICLEILNSRVPIEMVGVPGYQGDHTDYCMDIVKQVGSPRMKLLFDVFHVQIMDGDIISRIRQYKDYIGHYHTAGNPGRRELDDTQEINYRPVMKAIADTGFSGYIGHEFIPTRDPLKGLSEAVTLCTV
;
A
#
# COMPACT_ATOMS: atom_id res chain seq x y z
N MET A 1 -29.39 -50.48 -11.61
CA MET A 1 -29.35 -49.90 -10.26
C MET A 1 -28.51 -48.65 -10.32
N ASP A 2 -29.23 -47.61 -10.28
CA ASP A 2 -28.92 -46.19 -10.38
C ASP A 2 -28.12 -45.68 -9.16
N LYS A 3 -27.10 -44.86 -9.34
CA LYS A 3 -26.63 -43.90 -8.37
C LYS A 3 -25.96 -42.72 -9.09
N THR A 4 -26.76 -41.70 -9.23
CA THR A 4 -26.39 -40.33 -9.59
C THR A 4 -25.41 -39.70 -8.60
N ASP A 5 -24.26 -39.26 -9.06
CA ASP A 5 -23.37 -38.40 -8.31
C ASP A 5 -23.55 -36.96 -8.81
N ARG A 6 -23.99 -36.07 -7.91
CA ARG A 6 -24.17 -34.62 -8.17
C ARG A 6 -22.93 -33.88 -7.72
N SER A 7 -22.05 -33.54 -8.63
CA SER A 7 -20.97 -32.59 -8.38
C SER A 7 -21.52 -31.15 -8.36
N ASN A 8 -21.49 -30.53 -7.19
CA ASN A 8 -21.83 -29.13 -6.97
C ASN A 8 -20.68 -28.22 -7.45
N GLY A 9 -20.76 -27.75 -8.68
CA GLY A 9 -19.88 -26.68 -9.19
C GLY A 9 -20.23 -25.33 -8.58
N ARG A 10 -19.46 -24.87 -7.62
CA ARG A 10 -19.51 -23.45 -7.19
C ARG A 10 -18.64 -22.65 -8.14
N THR A 11 -19.26 -21.97 -9.10
CA THR A 11 -18.62 -20.93 -9.92
C THR A 11 -18.21 -19.75 -9.02
N ALA A 12 -16.94 -19.42 -9.02
CA ALA A 12 -16.43 -18.19 -8.40
C ALA A 12 -17.06 -16.98 -9.10
N ARG A 13 -17.74 -16.14 -8.34
CA ARG A 13 -18.40 -14.93 -8.81
C ARG A 13 -17.34 -13.85 -9.03
N GLN A 14 -17.06 -13.47 -10.27
CA GLN A 14 -16.19 -12.33 -10.60
C GLN A 14 -16.78 -11.05 -10.03
N VAL A 15 -16.03 -10.39 -9.13
CA VAL A 15 -16.40 -9.09 -8.56
C VAL A 15 -16.11 -7.99 -9.59
N SER A 16 -17.13 -7.24 -9.96
CA SER A 16 -17.04 -6.15 -10.94
C SER A 16 -16.57 -4.85 -10.27
N ARG A 17 -15.83 -4.01 -11.03
CA ARG A 17 -15.40 -2.65 -10.61
C ARG A 17 -16.55 -1.77 -10.08
N ARG A 18 -17.80 -2.09 -10.41
CA ARG A 18 -18.99 -1.37 -9.95
C ARG A 18 -19.40 -1.73 -8.51
N ASP A 19 -19.01 -2.89 -8.01
CA ASP A 19 -19.40 -3.35 -6.67
C ASP A 19 -18.56 -2.68 -5.58
N VAL A 20 -17.31 -2.33 -5.87
CA VAL A 20 -16.42 -1.57 -4.95
C VAL A 20 -16.90 -0.13 -4.75
N LEU A 21 -17.58 0.46 -5.75
CA LEU A 21 -18.10 1.85 -5.69
C LEU A 21 -19.49 1.97 -5.05
N ARG A 22 -20.20 0.86 -4.82
CA ARG A 22 -21.56 0.88 -4.28
C ARG A 22 -21.65 0.86 -2.75
N CYS A 23 -20.58 0.60 -2.03
CA CYS A 23 -20.57 0.65 -0.57
C CYS A 23 -20.52 2.07 0.03
N ALA A 24 -20.49 3.12 -0.82
CA ALA A 24 -20.36 4.51 -0.38
C ALA A 24 -21.68 5.32 -0.35
N ALA A 25 -22.85 4.71 -0.57
CA ALA A 25 -24.09 5.47 -0.69
C ALA A 25 -25.30 4.74 -0.07
N THR A 26 -25.40 4.71 1.26
CA THR A 26 -26.70 4.66 1.97
C THR A 26 -26.53 5.10 3.44
N ALA A 27 -26.66 6.37 3.73
CA ALA A 27 -27.02 6.88 5.04
C ALA A 27 -28.19 7.83 4.88
N GLY A 28 -29.38 7.37 5.26
CA GLY A 28 -30.59 8.17 5.39
C GLY A 28 -30.70 8.78 6.78
N PRO A 29 -31.48 9.84 6.97
CA PRO A 29 -31.46 10.67 8.19
C PRO A 29 -32.32 10.08 9.31
N ALA A 30 -31.83 10.11 10.54
CA ALA A 30 -32.61 9.83 11.75
C ALA A 30 -32.80 11.10 12.59
N LEU A 31 -34.01 11.24 13.05
CA LEU A 31 -34.67 12.34 13.69
C LEU A 31 -34.07 12.81 15.04
N ILE A 32 -34.28 14.10 15.25
CA ILE A 32 -34.00 14.88 16.45
C ILE A 32 -34.86 14.44 17.63
N GLY A 33 -34.23 14.19 18.78
CA GLY A 33 -34.88 14.09 20.10
C GLY A 33 -34.15 14.98 21.11
N THR A 34 -34.86 15.99 21.61
CA THR A 34 -34.39 16.95 22.62
C THR A 34 -34.47 16.39 24.04
N GLY A 35 -33.44 16.63 24.85
CA GLY A 35 -33.53 16.35 26.28
C GLY A 35 -32.21 16.52 27.02
N GLY A 36 -32.12 17.50 27.81
CA GLY A 36 -31.03 18.22 28.41
C GLY A 36 -30.19 17.60 29.53
N LEU A 37 -29.28 18.46 29.96
CA LEU A 37 -28.51 18.52 31.20
C LEU A 37 -27.10 17.89 31.21
N GLY A 38 -26.22 18.78 31.19
CA GLY A 38 -24.86 18.95 31.70
C GLY A 38 -24.11 17.71 32.25
N SER A 39 -23.04 17.37 31.54
CA SER A 39 -21.89 16.77 32.18
C SER A 39 -20.65 17.37 31.52
N CYS A 40 -19.80 18.01 32.33
CA CYS A 40 -18.49 18.50 31.88
C CYS A 40 -17.69 17.35 31.28
N VAL A 41 -17.62 17.31 29.97
CA VAL A 41 -16.63 16.46 29.27
C VAL A 41 -15.30 17.14 29.52
N ARG A 42 -14.46 16.53 30.37
CA ARG A 42 -13.04 16.86 30.47
C ARG A 42 -12.47 16.81 29.04
N ALA A 43 -11.81 17.93 28.71
CA ALA A 43 -11.04 18.02 27.45
C ALA A 43 -10.19 16.76 27.27
N GLY A 44 -10.42 16.06 26.19
CA GLY A 44 -9.65 14.87 25.85
C GLY A 44 -8.17 15.19 25.90
N GLU A 45 -7.41 14.32 26.53
CA GLU A 45 -5.97 14.31 26.46
C GLU A 45 -5.56 14.41 24.99
N ARG A 46 -4.87 15.49 24.64
CA ARG A 46 -4.22 15.64 23.35
C ARG A 46 -3.27 14.46 23.24
N ALA A 47 -3.49 13.61 22.25
CA ALA A 47 -2.48 12.66 21.79
C ALA A 47 -1.28 13.49 21.27
N GLU A 48 -0.43 13.96 22.19
CA GLU A 48 0.85 14.56 21.85
C GLU A 48 1.84 13.41 21.72
N THR A 49 2.34 13.25 20.55
CA THR A 49 3.61 12.69 20.09
C THR A 49 3.42 11.96 18.77
N GLY A 50 3.32 12.72 17.71
CA GLY A 50 3.42 12.19 16.36
C GLY A 50 4.87 12.07 15.93
N ALA A 51 5.11 11.64 14.71
CA ALA A 51 6.40 11.44 14.04
C ALA A 51 7.33 12.68 13.99
N LYS A 52 7.07 13.71 14.81
CA LYS A 52 7.73 15.02 14.71
C LYS A 52 9.26 14.98 14.87
N ASN A 53 9.81 13.97 15.55
CA ASN A 53 11.23 13.86 15.86
C ASN A 53 11.85 12.53 15.35
N GLY A 54 11.13 11.76 14.56
CA GLY A 54 11.62 10.49 14.03
C GLY A 54 12.54 10.66 12.83
N ARG A 55 13.44 9.69 12.62
CA ARG A 55 14.36 9.62 11.47
C ARG A 55 13.68 9.20 10.16
N LEU A 56 12.42 8.75 10.20
CA LEU A 56 11.67 8.21 9.08
C LEU A 56 10.47 9.10 8.73
N ASN A 57 10.22 9.28 7.44
CA ASN A 57 9.02 9.98 6.98
C ASN A 57 7.85 8.98 6.95
N GLN A 58 6.85 9.22 7.76
CA GLN A 58 5.66 8.38 7.83
C GLN A 58 4.54 8.92 6.95
N SER A 59 3.72 8.03 6.42
CA SER A 59 2.64 8.29 5.47
C SER A 59 1.37 7.53 5.86
N ILE A 60 0.21 8.04 5.43
CA ILE A 60 -1.09 7.38 5.63
C ILE A 60 -1.59 6.88 4.28
N VAL A 61 -1.85 5.59 4.18
CA VAL A 61 -2.52 4.98 3.01
C VAL A 61 -4.02 5.23 3.11
N HIS A 62 -4.51 6.17 2.32
CA HIS A 62 -5.88 6.69 2.47
C HIS A 62 -6.98 5.63 2.34
N TRP A 63 -6.85 4.67 1.40
CA TRP A 63 -7.93 3.70 1.16
C TRP A 63 -8.28 2.87 2.41
N CYS A 64 -7.31 2.61 3.30
CA CYS A 64 -7.56 1.90 4.56
C CYS A 64 -8.50 2.66 5.50
N PHE A 65 -8.51 3.97 5.40
CA PHE A 65 -9.25 4.87 6.28
C PHE A 65 -10.44 5.55 5.58
N ALA A 66 -10.63 5.35 4.28
CA ALA A 66 -11.66 6.02 3.47
C ALA A 66 -13.10 5.79 3.96
N LYS A 67 -13.35 4.70 4.68
CA LYS A 67 -14.62 4.41 5.35
C LYS A 67 -14.92 5.39 6.49
N TYR A 68 -13.87 5.99 7.08
CA TYR A 68 -13.99 6.87 8.26
C TYR A 68 -13.74 8.33 7.93
N TRP A 69 -12.84 8.63 6.98
CA TRP A 69 -12.36 9.96 6.67
C TRP A 69 -12.28 10.18 5.16
N ASP A 70 -12.70 11.35 4.71
CA ASP A 70 -12.37 11.83 3.37
C ASP A 70 -10.88 12.24 3.28
N VAL A 71 -10.43 12.63 2.10
CA VAL A 71 -9.03 13.01 1.87
C VAL A 71 -8.63 14.25 2.67
N GLU A 72 -9.54 15.25 2.81
CA GLU A 72 -9.27 16.47 3.58
C GLU A 72 -9.05 16.13 5.05
N LYS A 73 -9.94 15.33 5.64
CA LYS A 73 -9.81 14.90 7.04
C LYS A 73 -8.55 14.06 7.25
N THR A 74 -8.19 13.19 6.29
CA THR A 74 -6.96 12.41 6.34
C THR A 74 -5.72 13.31 6.32
N CYS A 75 -5.72 14.38 5.52
CA CYS A 75 -4.65 15.38 5.51
C CYS A 75 -4.49 16.09 6.85
N GLN A 76 -5.61 16.49 7.48
CA GLN A 76 -5.60 17.13 8.81
C GLN A 76 -5.00 16.18 9.86
N ILE A 77 -5.41 14.90 9.85
CA ILE A 77 -4.88 13.88 10.76
C ILE A 77 -3.39 13.61 10.50
N ALA A 78 -2.97 13.53 9.24
CA ALA A 78 -1.57 13.38 8.88
C ALA A 78 -0.71 14.51 9.48
N LYS A 79 -1.18 15.75 9.37
CA LYS A 79 -0.51 16.91 9.99
C LYS A 79 -0.50 16.84 11.51
N GLN A 80 -1.60 16.46 12.13
CA GLN A 80 -1.71 16.31 13.58
C GLN A 80 -0.71 15.29 14.12
N LEU A 81 -0.59 14.13 13.44
CA LEU A 81 0.30 13.05 13.82
C LEU A 81 1.77 13.25 13.37
N GLY A 82 2.05 14.28 12.56
CA GLY A 82 3.39 14.59 12.07
C GLY A 82 3.82 13.77 10.86
N CYS A 83 2.91 13.04 10.22
CA CYS A 83 3.14 12.37 8.94
C CYS A 83 3.45 13.39 7.84
N LYS A 84 4.23 12.97 6.84
CA LYS A 84 4.68 13.82 5.73
C LYS A 84 3.91 13.56 4.44
N SER A 85 3.07 12.53 4.40
CA SER A 85 2.39 12.09 3.20
C SER A 85 1.01 11.51 3.51
N VAL A 86 0.12 11.63 2.52
CA VAL A 86 -1.08 10.82 2.35
C VAL A 86 -1.00 10.22 0.95
N GLU A 87 -1.09 8.92 0.80
CA GLU A 87 -0.78 8.22 -0.44
C GLU A 87 -1.91 7.36 -0.99
N LEU A 88 -1.73 6.89 -2.23
CA LEU A 88 -2.72 6.14 -3.02
C LEU A 88 -4.06 6.88 -3.16
N VAL A 89 -3.98 8.22 -3.26
CA VAL A 89 -5.11 9.10 -3.57
C VAL A 89 -5.04 9.58 -5.02
N GLU A 90 -6.21 9.79 -5.62
CA GLU A 90 -6.29 10.25 -7.02
C GLU A 90 -5.64 11.63 -7.22
N PRO A 91 -5.04 11.90 -8.40
CA PRO A 91 -4.36 13.16 -8.71
C PRO A 91 -5.23 14.41 -8.50
N LYS A 92 -6.55 14.32 -8.65
CA LYS A 92 -7.47 15.43 -8.39
C LYS A 92 -7.40 15.99 -6.95
N TYR A 93 -6.92 15.20 -5.99
CA TYR A 93 -6.73 15.61 -4.59
C TYR A 93 -5.33 16.16 -4.28
N TRP A 94 -4.36 16.04 -5.19
CA TRP A 94 -2.98 16.43 -4.93
C TRP A 94 -2.78 17.94 -4.67
N PRO A 95 -3.56 18.86 -5.31
CA PRO A 95 -3.53 20.27 -4.88
C PRO A 95 -3.90 20.46 -3.41
N MET A 96 -4.81 19.62 -2.87
CA MET A 96 -5.20 19.62 -1.46
C MET A 96 -4.03 19.17 -0.57
N LEU A 97 -3.36 18.07 -0.91
CA LEU A 97 -2.15 17.61 -0.20
C LEU A 97 -1.10 18.74 -0.11
N LYS A 98 -0.83 19.41 -1.24
CA LYS A 98 0.11 20.54 -1.29
C LYS A 98 -0.29 21.68 -0.36
N ARG A 99 -1.58 22.04 -0.29
CA ARG A 99 -2.05 23.08 0.66
C ARG A 99 -1.78 22.70 2.13
N HIS A 100 -1.82 21.42 2.46
CA HIS A 100 -1.45 20.90 3.78
C HIS A 100 0.07 20.72 3.96
N GLY A 101 0.90 21.00 2.97
CA GLY A 101 2.33 20.73 3.00
C GLY A 101 2.65 19.24 3.06
N LEU A 102 1.81 18.41 2.43
CA LEU A 102 1.96 16.96 2.29
C LEU A 102 2.31 16.60 0.86
N VAL A 103 2.85 15.40 0.67
CA VAL A 103 3.06 14.79 -0.64
C VAL A 103 2.17 13.56 -0.82
N CYS A 104 2.04 13.06 -2.05
CA CYS A 104 1.62 11.69 -2.31
C CYS A 104 2.90 10.85 -2.45
N ALA A 105 3.24 10.08 -1.41
CA ALA A 105 4.50 9.34 -1.37
C ALA A 105 4.59 8.25 -2.43
N ILE A 106 3.44 7.66 -2.79
CA ILE A 106 3.31 6.72 -3.90
C ILE A 106 1.93 6.89 -4.55
N ALA A 107 1.92 7.01 -5.87
CA ALA A 107 0.72 7.13 -6.68
C ALA A 107 0.28 5.78 -7.23
N GLY A 108 -1.03 5.59 -7.39
CA GLY A 108 -1.60 4.43 -8.08
C GLY A 108 -1.32 4.44 -9.58
N SER A 109 -1.29 3.25 -10.21
CA SER A 109 -1.22 3.08 -11.65
C SER A 109 -2.26 2.07 -12.15
N HIS A 110 -1.86 0.89 -12.58
CA HIS A 110 -2.75 -0.23 -12.87
C HIS A 110 -3.06 -1.03 -11.59
N TRP A 111 -3.97 -2.02 -11.68
CA TRP A 111 -4.34 -2.86 -10.54
C TRP A 111 -3.53 -4.16 -10.52
N PHE A 112 -3.52 -4.86 -9.39
CA PHE A 112 -2.68 -6.06 -9.18
C PHE A 112 -3.14 -7.30 -9.94
N ASP A 113 -4.40 -7.36 -10.42
CA ASP A 113 -4.94 -8.50 -11.17
C ASP A 113 -4.37 -8.63 -12.59
N LYS A 114 -3.95 -7.52 -13.19
CA LYS A 114 -3.41 -7.41 -14.55
C LYS A 114 -2.08 -6.69 -14.51
N GLY A 115 -0.99 -7.42 -14.67
CA GLY A 115 0.34 -6.87 -14.49
C GLY A 115 1.31 -7.21 -15.62
N MET A 116 2.57 -6.90 -15.35
CA MET A 116 3.65 -7.00 -16.34
C MET A 116 4.10 -8.44 -16.61
N ASN A 117 3.67 -9.44 -15.83
CA ASN A 117 3.99 -10.85 -16.08
C ASN A 117 3.32 -11.40 -17.33
N ASN A 118 2.25 -10.77 -17.80
CA ASN A 118 1.50 -11.21 -18.97
C ASN A 118 1.57 -10.15 -20.09
N PRO A 119 2.23 -10.44 -21.24
CA PRO A 119 2.41 -9.51 -22.35
C PRO A 119 1.10 -8.92 -22.90
N LYS A 120 -0.03 -9.65 -22.77
CA LYS A 120 -1.36 -9.14 -23.20
C LYS A 120 -1.80 -7.87 -22.46
N TYR A 121 -1.24 -7.64 -21.27
CA TYR A 121 -1.56 -6.45 -20.46
C TYR A 121 -0.53 -5.32 -20.55
N HIS A 122 0.62 -5.54 -21.23
CA HIS A 122 1.71 -4.57 -21.30
C HIS A 122 1.24 -3.19 -21.77
N GLU A 123 0.48 -3.12 -22.86
CA GLU A 123 0.02 -1.85 -23.42
C GLU A 123 -0.76 -1.04 -22.37
N MET A 124 -1.74 -1.67 -21.75
CA MET A 124 -2.56 -1.04 -20.69
C MET A 124 -1.72 -0.62 -19.49
N CYS A 125 -0.84 -1.50 -19.00
CA CYS A 125 0.02 -1.20 -17.84
C CYS A 125 0.98 -0.05 -18.15
N LEU A 126 1.62 -0.06 -19.33
CA LEU A 126 2.55 0.99 -19.76
C LEU A 126 1.84 2.35 -19.91
N ALA A 127 0.62 2.38 -20.47
CA ALA A 127 -0.17 3.61 -20.56
C ALA A 127 -0.48 4.16 -19.16
N LYS A 128 -0.91 3.32 -18.21
CA LYS A 128 -1.22 3.71 -16.84
C LYS A 128 0.03 4.15 -16.05
N LEU A 129 1.15 3.48 -16.24
CA LEU A 129 2.42 3.90 -15.63
C LEU A 129 2.87 5.26 -16.17
N ARG A 130 2.76 5.49 -17.48
CA ARG A 130 3.11 6.78 -18.09
C ARG A 130 2.25 7.91 -17.52
N GLU A 131 0.94 7.74 -17.49
CA GLU A 131 -0.01 8.70 -16.93
C GLU A 131 0.35 9.06 -15.47
N ALA A 132 0.65 8.04 -14.64
CA ALA A 132 1.00 8.24 -13.24
C ALA A 132 2.39 8.88 -13.06
N ILE A 133 3.37 8.54 -13.91
CA ILE A 133 4.71 9.15 -13.90
C ILE A 133 4.61 10.63 -14.26
N ASP A 134 3.84 10.99 -15.30
CA ASP A 134 3.65 12.38 -15.71
C ASP A 134 3.04 13.20 -14.57
N ALA A 135 1.94 12.70 -13.98
CA ALA A 135 1.31 13.35 -12.84
C ALA A 135 2.27 13.51 -11.64
N CYS A 136 3.03 12.47 -11.30
CA CYS A 136 4.02 12.54 -10.23
C CYS A 136 5.11 13.58 -10.50
N ALA A 137 5.62 13.64 -11.73
CA ALA A 137 6.64 14.61 -12.13
C ALA A 137 6.12 16.05 -12.03
N ASP A 138 4.90 16.33 -12.48
CA ASP A 138 4.27 17.65 -12.42
C ASP A 138 4.13 18.17 -10.98
N PHE A 139 3.88 17.27 -10.04
CA PHE A 139 3.73 17.61 -8.62
C PHE A 139 5.03 17.45 -7.80
N GLY A 140 6.09 16.90 -8.37
CA GLY A 140 7.33 16.59 -7.67
C GLY A 140 7.15 15.45 -6.65
N PHE A 141 6.31 14.46 -6.95
CA PHE A 141 6.08 13.28 -6.11
C PHE A 141 6.97 12.11 -6.54
N PRO A 142 7.42 11.25 -5.58
CA PRO A 142 8.59 10.42 -5.84
C PRO A 142 8.32 9.08 -6.54
N ASN A 143 7.16 8.46 -6.32
CA ASN A 143 6.96 7.04 -6.65
C ASN A 143 5.62 6.77 -7.31
N VAL A 144 5.62 5.74 -8.16
CA VAL A 144 4.41 5.11 -8.74
C VAL A 144 4.45 3.62 -8.43
N ILE A 145 3.34 3.07 -7.94
CA ILE A 145 3.19 1.63 -7.65
C ILE A 145 2.99 0.85 -8.94
N THR A 146 3.49 -0.39 -8.98
CA THR A 146 3.25 -1.36 -10.06
C THR A 146 3.21 -2.78 -9.52
N PHE A 147 2.69 -3.72 -10.31
CA PHE A 147 2.44 -5.09 -9.90
C PHE A 147 2.89 -6.08 -10.99
N THR A 148 3.28 -7.30 -10.56
CA THR A 148 3.56 -8.39 -11.50
C THR A 148 2.30 -8.85 -12.22
N GLY A 149 1.19 -8.98 -11.50
CA GLY A 149 -0.06 -9.57 -11.99
C GLY A 149 -0.31 -10.96 -11.41
N LEU A 150 -1.51 -11.49 -11.67
CA LEU A 150 -1.83 -12.88 -11.35
C LEU A 150 -1.04 -13.81 -12.29
N ALA A 151 -0.59 -14.94 -11.76
CA ALA A 151 0.17 -15.94 -12.55
C ALA A 151 -0.67 -16.48 -13.71
N GLU A 152 -1.98 -16.64 -13.53
CA GLU A 152 -2.83 -17.35 -14.47
C GLU A 152 -2.17 -18.71 -14.81
N ASP A 153 -1.87 -18.99 -16.09
CA ASP A 153 -1.14 -20.21 -16.54
C ASP A 153 0.32 -19.93 -16.90
N ILE A 154 0.87 -18.77 -16.52
CA ILE A 154 2.23 -18.34 -16.88
C ILE A 154 3.23 -18.87 -15.84
N PRO A 155 4.23 -19.70 -16.24
CA PRO A 155 5.29 -20.12 -15.34
C PRO A 155 6.07 -18.93 -14.75
N ALA A 156 6.57 -19.08 -13.53
CA ALA A 156 7.21 -17.98 -12.80
C ALA A 156 8.43 -17.39 -13.55
N ASP A 157 9.25 -18.24 -14.17
CA ASP A 157 10.41 -17.79 -14.94
C ASP A 157 10.04 -17.03 -16.22
N GLU A 158 8.95 -17.43 -16.88
CA GLU A 158 8.40 -16.73 -18.03
C GLU A 158 7.78 -15.40 -17.59
N GLY A 159 6.99 -15.39 -16.51
CA GLY A 159 6.42 -14.18 -15.94
C GLY A 159 7.48 -13.16 -15.54
N ALA A 160 8.60 -13.61 -14.95
CA ALA A 160 9.73 -12.73 -14.63
C ALA A 160 10.35 -12.10 -15.89
N LYS A 161 10.60 -12.89 -16.93
CA LYS A 161 11.10 -12.41 -18.24
C LYS A 161 10.16 -11.39 -18.86
N ASN A 162 8.87 -11.64 -18.81
CA ASN A 162 7.83 -10.74 -19.31
C ASN A 162 7.80 -9.41 -18.52
N CYS A 163 7.88 -9.46 -17.19
CA CYS A 163 7.99 -8.29 -16.34
C CYS A 163 9.21 -7.44 -16.72
N VAL A 164 10.38 -8.05 -16.83
CA VAL A 164 11.63 -7.38 -17.23
C VAL A 164 11.47 -6.72 -18.61
N ALA A 165 10.94 -7.44 -19.59
CA ALA A 165 10.70 -6.91 -20.93
C ALA A 165 9.70 -5.72 -20.92
N GLY A 166 8.64 -5.79 -20.11
CA GLY A 166 7.67 -4.74 -19.95
C GLY A 166 8.26 -3.49 -19.30
N TYR A 167 8.92 -3.65 -18.13
CA TYR A 167 9.51 -2.52 -17.41
C TYR A 167 10.63 -1.82 -18.18
N LYS A 168 11.45 -2.53 -18.95
CA LYS A 168 12.48 -1.93 -19.82
C LYS A 168 11.91 -0.98 -20.88
N LYS A 169 10.64 -1.08 -21.25
CA LYS A 169 9.97 -0.15 -22.19
C LYS A 169 9.63 1.20 -21.58
N ILE A 170 9.55 1.30 -20.23
CA ILE A 170 9.07 2.50 -19.53
C ILE A 170 10.10 3.10 -18.57
N VAL A 171 11.05 2.31 -18.06
CA VAL A 171 11.94 2.75 -16.99
C VAL A 171 12.85 3.92 -17.40
N GLY A 172 13.32 3.98 -18.65
CA GLY A 172 14.08 5.13 -19.16
C GLY A 172 13.24 6.42 -19.19
N TYR A 173 11.92 6.31 -19.36
CA TYR A 173 11.02 7.46 -19.19
C TYR A 173 10.93 7.89 -17.72
N ALA A 174 10.79 6.95 -16.80
CA ALA A 174 10.80 7.23 -15.36
C ALA A 174 12.10 7.87 -14.88
N GLU A 175 13.26 7.47 -15.45
CA GLU A 175 14.55 8.12 -15.22
C GLU A 175 14.55 9.59 -15.63
N LYS A 176 14.08 9.88 -16.86
CA LYS A 176 13.97 11.25 -17.37
C LYS A 176 13.09 12.11 -16.48
N MET A 177 11.95 11.56 -16.03
CA MET A 177 10.99 12.25 -15.19
C MET A 177 11.37 12.27 -13.69
N LYS A 178 12.44 11.57 -13.30
CA LYS A 178 12.93 11.43 -11.91
C LYS A 178 11.94 10.80 -10.94
N VAL A 179 11.06 9.92 -11.43
CA VAL A 179 10.04 9.19 -10.66
C VAL A 179 10.46 7.73 -10.56
N ASN A 180 10.29 7.10 -9.40
CA ASN A 180 10.54 5.67 -9.24
C ASN A 180 9.30 4.86 -9.63
N ILE A 181 9.52 3.69 -10.19
CA ILE A 181 8.51 2.65 -10.37
C ILE A 181 8.77 1.62 -9.27
N CYS A 182 7.82 1.44 -8.35
CA CYS A 182 7.95 0.57 -7.19
C CYS A 182 7.10 -0.68 -7.38
N LEU A 183 7.74 -1.84 -7.56
CA LEU A 183 7.10 -3.14 -7.68
C LEU A 183 6.70 -3.65 -6.29
N GLU A 184 5.40 -3.84 -6.07
CA GLU A 184 4.89 -4.31 -4.78
C GLU A 184 4.92 -5.84 -4.67
N ILE A 185 5.38 -6.30 -3.51
CA ILE A 185 5.31 -7.70 -3.08
C ILE A 185 3.98 -7.90 -2.36
N LEU A 186 3.13 -8.82 -2.86
CA LEU A 186 1.84 -9.15 -2.23
C LEU A 186 1.81 -10.63 -1.86
N ASN A 187 1.24 -10.99 -0.70
CA ASN A 187 1.11 -12.41 -0.35
C ASN A 187 0.01 -13.09 -1.17
N SER A 188 0.33 -14.27 -1.70
CA SER A 188 -0.61 -15.16 -2.39
C SER A 188 -1.31 -16.15 -1.45
N ARG A 189 -0.90 -16.21 -0.18
CA ARG A 189 -1.27 -17.25 0.77
C ARG A 189 -2.62 -17.04 1.43
N VAL A 190 -3.02 -15.79 1.68
CA VAL A 190 -4.25 -15.50 2.43
C VAL A 190 -5.43 -15.27 1.48
N PRO A 191 -6.49 -16.11 1.49
CA PRO A 191 -7.62 -15.98 0.58
C PRO A 191 -8.71 -15.04 1.14
N ILE A 192 -8.31 -13.89 1.68
CA ILE A 192 -9.22 -12.87 2.21
C ILE A 192 -8.99 -11.59 1.43
N GLU A 193 -10.07 -11.01 0.90
CA GLU A 193 -10.03 -9.76 0.11
C GLU A 193 -9.31 -8.65 0.88
N MET A 194 -8.44 -7.93 0.20
CA MET A 194 -7.57 -6.87 0.72
C MET A 194 -6.56 -7.31 1.79
N VAL A 195 -6.50 -8.60 2.16
CA VAL A 195 -5.51 -9.16 3.08
C VAL A 195 -4.47 -9.98 2.33
N GLY A 196 -4.87 -10.68 1.29
CA GLY A 196 -3.97 -11.40 0.39
C GLY A 196 -4.54 -11.49 -1.02
N VAL A 197 -3.71 -11.94 -1.97
CA VAL A 197 -4.04 -12.01 -3.39
C VAL A 197 -3.67 -13.40 -3.93
N PRO A 198 -4.53 -14.41 -3.73
CA PRO A 198 -4.28 -15.77 -4.26
C PRO A 198 -3.96 -15.74 -5.75
N GLY A 199 -2.87 -16.41 -6.13
CA GLY A 199 -2.39 -16.46 -7.50
C GLY A 199 -1.55 -15.26 -7.95
N TYR A 200 -1.23 -14.30 -7.07
CA TYR A 200 -0.29 -13.23 -7.40
C TYR A 200 1.11 -13.80 -7.61
N GLN A 201 1.78 -13.38 -8.69
CA GLN A 201 3.06 -14.00 -9.07
C GLN A 201 4.26 -13.41 -8.35
N GLY A 202 4.21 -12.12 -7.99
CA GLY A 202 5.27 -11.40 -7.28
C GLY A 202 5.16 -11.52 -5.75
N ASP A 203 4.97 -12.72 -5.25
CA ASP A 203 4.66 -12.98 -3.85
C ASP A 203 5.89 -13.23 -2.96
N HIS A 204 7.08 -13.37 -3.56
CA HIS A 204 8.35 -13.54 -2.86
C HIS A 204 9.32 -12.40 -3.15
N THR A 205 10.03 -11.95 -2.10
CA THR A 205 11.02 -10.86 -2.19
C THR A 205 12.10 -11.14 -3.22
N ASP A 206 12.67 -12.33 -3.21
CA ASP A 206 13.78 -12.67 -4.10
C ASP A 206 13.36 -12.72 -5.57
N TYR A 207 12.14 -13.20 -5.86
CA TYR A 207 11.55 -13.16 -7.21
C TYR A 207 11.40 -11.71 -7.72
N CYS A 208 10.83 -10.82 -6.92
CA CYS A 208 10.67 -9.43 -7.30
C CYS A 208 12.04 -8.71 -7.41
N MET A 209 12.99 -9.05 -6.54
CA MET A 209 14.36 -8.52 -6.60
C MET A 209 15.09 -8.91 -7.87
N ASP A 210 14.92 -10.14 -8.33
CA ASP A 210 15.53 -10.60 -9.58
C ASP A 210 14.98 -9.80 -10.78
N ILE A 211 13.68 -9.51 -10.81
CA ILE A 211 13.08 -8.64 -11.82
C ILE A 211 13.71 -7.22 -11.75
N VAL A 212 13.75 -6.62 -10.56
CA VAL A 212 14.30 -5.26 -10.36
C VAL A 212 15.76 -5.18 -10.82
N LYS A 213 16.59 -6.16 -10.44
CA LYS A 213 18.01 -6.23 -10.85
C LYS A 213 18.18 -6.38 -12.35
N GLN A 214 17.37 -7.25 -13.00
CA GLN A 214 17.44 -7.47 -14.43
C GLN A 214 16.93 -6.29 -15.27
N VAL A 215 16.00 -5.48 -14.74
CA VAL A 215 15.61 -4.19 -15.35
C VAL A 215 16.81 -3.24 -15.36
N GLY A 216 17.60 -3.19 -14.29
CA GLY A 216 18.90 -2.55 -14.23
C GLY A 216 18.85 -1.01 -14.15
N SER A 217 17.74 -0.43 -13.72
CA SER A 217 17.55 1.01 -13.60
C SER A 217 17.55 1.46 -12.15
N PRO A 218 18.15 2.62 -11.81
CA PRO A 218 18.05 3.19 -10.46
C PRO A 218 16.63 3.65 -10.10
N ARG A 219 15.72 3.73 -11.08
CA ARG A 219 14.31 4.09 -10.90
C ARG A 219 13.38 2.89 -10.80
N MET A 220 13.86 1.68 -11.04
CA MET A 220 13.11 0.47 -10.74
C MET A 220 13.41 0.03 -9.31
N LYS A 221 12.40 0.03 -8.46
CA LYS A 221 12.51 -0.23 -7.02
C LYS A 221 11.50 -1.28 -6.57
N LEU A 222 11.66 -1.75 -5.32
CA LEU A 222 10.62 -2.47 -4.61
C LEU A 222 9.75 -1.52 -3.78
N LEU A 223 8.48 -1.80 -3.70
CA LEU A 223 7.66 -1.50 -2.53
C LEU A 223 7.72 -2.73 -1.63
N PHE A 224 8.38 -2.57 -0.48
CA PHE A 224 8.56 -3.62 0.52
C PHE A 224 7.45 -3.50 1.56
N ASP A 225 6.34 -4.22 1.35
CA ASP A 225 5.29 -4.31 2.35
C ASP A 225 5.68 -5.34 3.42
N VAL A 226 5.97 -4.84 4.61
CA VAL A 226 6.44 -5.66 5.76
C VAL A 226 5.42 -6.75 6.12
N PHE A 227 4.13 -6.45 5.99
CA PHE A 227 3.06 -7.41 6.26
C PHE A 227 3.07 -8.58 5.26
N HIS A 228 3.13 -8.27 3.96
CA HIS A 228 3.15 -9.31 2.92
C HIS A 228 4.43 -10.14 2.98
N VAL A 229 5.57 -9.51 3.18
CA VAL A 229 6.87 -10.20 3.31
C VAL A 229 6.90 -11.08 4.55
N GLN A 230 6.30 -10.67 5.68
CA GLN A 230 6.21 -11.52 6.88
C GLN A 230 5.50 -12.83 6.58
N ILE A 231 4.42 -12.80 5.82
CA ILE A 231 3.61 -13.98 5.49
C ILE A 231 4.35 -14.95 4.56
N MET A 232 5.06 -14.40 3.55
CA MET A 232 5.66 -15.21 2.50
C MET A 232 7.08 -15.64 2.81
N ASP A 233 7.90 -14.74 3.32
CA ASP A 233 9.35 -14.94 3.43
C ASP A 233 9.89 -14.89 4.86
N GLY A 234 9.36 -13.98 5.69
CA GLY A 234 9.98 -13.67 6.97
C GLY A 234 11.35 -12.98 6.84
N ASP A 235 12.20 -13.13 7.88
CA ASP A 235 13.58 -12.59 7.92
C ASP A 235 13.70 -11.10 7.49
N ILE A 236 12.71 -10.31 7.92
CA ILE A 236 12.46 -8.93 7.46
C ILE A 236 13.70 -8.04 7.61
N ILE A 237 14.37 -8.06 8.78
CA ILE A 237 15.50 -7.17 9.05
C ILE A 237 16.72 -7.50 8.17
N SER A 238 17.00 -8.79 7.94
CA SER A 238 18.07 -9.21 7.04
C SER A 238 17.80 -8.78 5.62
N ARG A 239 16.56 -8.97 5.13
CA ARG A 239 16.12 -8.57 3.78
C ARG A 239 16.17 -7.05 3.59
N ILE A 240 15.74 -6.26 4.56
CA ILE A 240 15.88 -4.79 4.52
C ILE A 240 17.35 -4.37 4.34
N ARG A 241 18.28 -4.96 5.12
CA ARG A 241 19.69 -4.65 5.02
C ARG A 241 20.30 -5.10 3.68
N GLN A 242 19.93 -6.29 3.22
CA GLN A 242 20.41 -6.88 1.97
C GLN A 242 19.97 -6.06 0.74
N TYR A 243 18.73 -5.58 0.73
CA TYR A 243 18.10 -4.95 -0.43
C TYR A 243 17.91 -3.44 -0.29
N LYS A 244 18.51 -2.80 0.71
CA LYS A 244 18.36 -1.37 1.06
C LYS A 244 18.42 -0.41 -0.13
N ASP A 245 19.31 -0.66 -1.09
CA ASP A 245 19.53 0.21 -2.24
C ASP A 245 18.46 0.07 -3.33
N TYR A 246 17.65 -0.99 -3.24
CA TYR A 246 16.58 -1.31 -4.18
C TYR A 246 15.19 -0.98 -3.66
N ILE A 247 15.03 -0.71 -2.37
CA ILE A 247 13.71 -0.41 -1.79
C ILE A 247 13.43 1.08 -1.94
N GLY A 248 12.32 1.43 -2.61
CA GLY A 248 11.86 2.81 -2.82
C GLY A 248 10.76 3.24 -1.88
N HIS A 249 10.02 2.29 -1.32
CA HIS A 249 8.88 2.53 -0.44
C HIS A 249 8.65 1.36 0.50
N TYR A 250 8.06 1.63 1.68
CA TYR A 250 7.65 0.60 2.63
C TYR A 250 6.17 0.74 2.98
N HIS A 251 5.50 -0.40 3.18
CA HIS A 251 4.19 -0.45 3.84
C HIS A 251 4.25 -1.25 5.15
N THR A 252 3.30 -0.96 6.05
CA THR A 252 3.19 -1.60 7.37
C THR A 252 1.75 -1.97 7.67
N ALA A 253 1.52 -3.17 8.18
CA ALA A 253 0.27 -3.60 8.79
C ALA A 253 0.51 -4.73 9.80
N GLY A 254 -0.40 -4.93 10.76
CA GLY A 254 -0.30 -6.02 11.73
C GLY A 254 -0.64 -7.38 11.11
N ASN A 255 0.22 -8.38 11.32
CA ASN A 255 -0.04 -9.77 10.95
C ASN A 255 -0.33 -10.62 12.20
N PRO A 256 -1.41 -11.40 12.22
CA PRO A 256 -2.34 -11.69 11.13
C PRO A 256 -3.40 -10.61 10.87
N GLY A 257 -3.93 -10.60 9.65
CA GLY A 257 -5.20 -9.94 9.32
C GLY A 257 -5.10 -8.52 8.79
N ARG A 258 -3.89 -7.97 8.54
CA ARG A 258 -3.66 -6.61 8.01
C ARG A 258 -4.30 -5.52 8.88
N ARG A 259 -4.19 -5.69 10.21
CA ARG A 259 -4.84 -4.85 11.23
C ARG A 259 -3.86 -3.86 11.87
N GLU A 260 -4.24 -3.32 13.03
CA GLU A 260 -3.40 -2.41 13.83
C GLU A 260 -2.03 -3.02 14.18
N LEU A 261 -1.06 -2.14 14.42
CA LEU A 261 0.30 -2.52 14.84
C LEU A 261 0.40 -2.62 16.38
N ASP A 262 -0.54 -3.29 17.02
CA ASP A 262 -0.60 -3.43 18.47
C ASP A 262 -0.08 -4.79 18.97
N ASP A 263 -0.27 -5.10 20.24
CA ASP A 263 0.23 -6.34 20.88
C ASP A 263 -0.50 -7.62 20.41
N THR A 264 -1.52 -7.50 19.55
CA THR A 264 -2.26 -8.67 19.01
C THR A 264 -1.67 -9.20 17.70
N GLN A 265 -0.58 -8.59 17.21
CA GLN A 265 0.11 -8.96 15.98
C GLN A 265 1.55 -9.43 16.24
N GLU A 266 2.16 -10.16 15.30
CA GLU A 266 3.41 -10.87 15.51
C GLU A 266 4.69 -10.13 15.09
N ILE A 267 4.57 -9.01 14.32
CA ILE A 267 5.72 -8.29 13.77
C ILE A 267 6.29 -7.33 14.83
N ASN A 268 7.55 -7.51 15.20
CA ASN A 268 8.20 -6.56 16.11
C ASN A 268 8.66 -5.30 15.34
N TYR A 269 7.75 -4.32 15.21
CA TYR A 269 7.97 -3.14 14.37
C TYR A 269 9.12 -2.23 14.84
N ARG A 270 9.35 -2.06 16.13
CA ARG A 270 10.41 -1.15 16.62
C ARG A 270 11.82 -1.50 16.09
N PRO A 271 12.33 -2.73 16.19
CA PRO A 271 13.61 -3.09 15.58
C PRO A 271 13.57 -3.10 14.04
N VAL A 272 12.42 -3.38 13.41
CA VAL A 272 12.26 -3.26 11.95
C VAL A 272 12.45 -1.81 11.51
N MET A 273 11.75 -0.85 12.14
CA MET A 273 11.88 0.57 11.85
C MET A 273 13.29 1.08 12.10
N LYS A 274 13.92 0.64 13.20
CA LYS A 274 15.32 0.96 13.46
C LYS A 274 16.23 0.43 12.34
N ALA A 275 16.02 -0.78 11.85
CA ALA A 275 16.80 -1.33 10.75
C ALA A 275 16.63 -0.51 9.47
N ILE A 276 15.40 -0.08 9.13
CA ILE A 276 15.16 0.81 7.99
C ILE A 276 15.90 2.14 8.17
N ALA A 277 15.77 2.78 9.33
CA ALA A 277 16.43 4.05 9.61
C ALA A 277 17.96 3.97 9.56
N ASP A 278 18.54 2.86 10.01
CA ASP A 278 19.98 2.62 10.02
C ASP A 278 20.55 2.39 8.59
N THR A 279 19.71 2.11 7.58
CA THR A 279 20.12 2.10 6.16
C THR A 279 20.32 3.48 5.56
N GLY A 280 19.89 4.54 6.24
CA GLY A 280 19.85 5.89 5.71
C GLY A 280 18.66 6.15 4.77
N PHE A 281 17.61 5.32 4.83
CA PHE A 281 16.42 5.47 4.00
C PHE A 281 15.75 6.83 4.21
N SER A 282 15.56 7.58 3.13
CA SER A 282 14.98 8.93 3.11
C SER A 282 13.60 9.00 2.47
N GLY A 283 13.08 7.88 1.97
CA GLY A 283 11.74 7.76 1.41
C GLY A 283 10.64 7.76 2.48
N TYR A 284 9.53 7.09 2.18
CA TYR A 284 8.34 7.09 3.04
C TYR A 284 7.94 5.69 3.46
N ILE A 285 7.27 5.62 4.62
CA ILE A 285 6.68 4.40 5.18
C ILE A 285 5.18 4.62 5.32
N GLY A 286 4.38 3.91 4.53
CA GLY A 286 2.92 4.00 4.54
C GLY A 286 2.29 3.05 5.56
N HIS A 287 1.42 3.58 6.40
CA HIS A 287 0.57 2.76 7.27
C HIS A 287 -0.61 2.25 6.47
N GLU A 288 -0.57 0.96 6.10
CA GLU A 288 -1.54 0.30 5.22
C GLU A 288 -2.30 -0.81 5.93
N PHE A 289 -2.75 -0.54 7.14
CA PHE A 289 -3.56 -1.48 7.92
C PHE A 289 -5.06 -1.12 7.88
N ILE A 290 -5.90 -2.14 8.04
CA ILE A 290 -7.37 -2.00 8.06
C ILE A 290 -7.82 -1.86 9.51
N PRO A 291 -8.32 -0.66 9.95
CA PRO A 291 -8.74 -0.46 11.32
C PRO A 291 -9.88 -1.37 11.76
N THR A 292 -9.73 -2.00 12.92
CA THR A 292 -10.76 -2.85 13.57
C THR A 292 -11.41 -2.18 14.78
N ARG A 293 -10.84 -1.09 15.25
CA ARG A 293 -11.27 -0.27 16.39
C ARG A 293 -11.23 1.21 16.03
N ASP A 294 -11.12 2.11 17.00
CA ASP A 294 -10.99 3.55 16.73
C ASP A 294 -9.81 3.82 15.78
N PRO A 295 -10.07 4.30 14.54
CA PRO A 295 -9.04 4.44 13.51
C PRO A 295 -8.00 5.49 13.86
N LEU A 296 -8.37 6.56 14.57
CA LEU A 296 -7.42 7.61 14.97
C LEU A 296 -6.50 7.11 16.06
N LYS A 297 -7.02 6.40 17.05
CA LYS A 297 -6.22 5.78 18.11
C LYS A 297 -5.26 4.75 17.53
N GLY A 298 -5.73 3.82 16.71
CA GLY A 298 -4.89 2.80 16.05
C GLY A 298 -3.78 3.41 15.20
N LEU A 299 -4.10 4.44 14.41
CA LEU A 299 -3.11 5.14 13.60
C LEU A 299 -2.08 5.92 14.45
N SER A 300 -2.51 6.59 15.51
CA SER A 300 -1.61 7.30 16.44
C SER A 300 -0.63 6.34 17.12
N GLU A 301 -1.10 5.16 17.52
CA GLU A 301 -0.27 4.11 18.10
C GLU A 301 0.75 3.57 17.09
N ALA A 302 0.34 3.32 15.84
CA ALA A 302 1.21 2.89 14.76
C ALA A 302 2.32 3.93 14.46
N VAL A 303 1.93 5.20 14.33
CA VAL A 303 2.88 6.31 14.11
C VAL A 303 3.87 6.41 15.27
N THR A 304 3.42 6.29 16.52
CA THR A 304 4.28 6.33 17.71
C THR A 304 5.25 5.13 17.75
N LEU A 305 4.76 3.94 17.48
CA LEU A 305 5.58 2.71 17.44
C LEU A 305 6.67 2.79 16.38
N CYS A 306 6.36 3.38 15.21
CA CYS A 306 7.27 3.50 14.08
C CYS A 306 8.19 4.74 14.15
N THR A 307 8.06 5.59 15.16
CA THR A 307 8.95 6.73 15.39
C THR A 307 10.23 6.25 16.09
N VAL A 308 11.40 6.32 15.40
CA VAL A 308 12.70 5.86 15.87
C VAL A 308 13.80 6.90 15.60
#